data_9f77d397d765f75b87cbc3a83b54428b
#
_entry.id   9f77d397d765f75b87cbc3a83b54428b
#
_cell.length_a   1.000
_cell.length_b   1.000
_cell.length_c   1.000
_cell.angle_alpha   90.00
_cell.angle_beta   90.00
_cell.angle_gamma   90.00
#
_symmetry.space_group_name_H-M   'P 1'
#
loop_
_entity.id
_entity.type
_entity.pdbx_description
1 polymer ?
#
loop_
_entity_poly.entity_id
_entity_poly.type
_entity_poly.pdbx_seq_one_letter_code
_entity_poly.pdbx_strand_id
1 'polypeptide(L)'
;CNALLERTNRAMRQLIVQNLPEEPQAFEDYVDDDGLGNGPFKMALTVWREGDHAYFDWTGTSAQAPGPINFYLHEGMFKMFIGVYMIMVFDPQILFNDGFYDLIHVSMPKGSLVNPKFPAALGCRTHALARQFDVLGGALSKKAPEMATAAGYGSSPHFLYSGTAADGTDFQLMEILYGGIPGRPVGD
;
A
#
# COMPACT_ATOMS: atom_id res chain seq x y z
N CYS A 1 -26.78 7.13 -10.64
CA CYS A 1 -25.35 7.14 -10.24
C CYS A 1 -25.13 7.87 -8.92
N ASN A 2 -25.61 9.10 -8.72
CA ASN A 2 -25.34 9.90 -7.50
C ASN A 2 -25.74 9.18 -6.20
N ALA A 3 -26.90 8.55 -6.15
CA ALA A 3 -27.37 7.85 -4.96
C ALA A 3 -26.42 6.68 -4.52
N LEU A 4 -25.71 6.04 -5.47
CA LEU A 4 -24.72 5.02 -5.15
C LEU A 4 -23.44 5.64 -4.58
N LEU A 5 -22.98 6.76 -5.13
CA LEU A 5 -21.83 7.49 -4.59
C LEU A 5 -22.12 8.00 -3.16
N GLU A 6 -23.29 8.59 -2.95
CA GLU A 6 -23.74 9.05 -1.62
C GLU A 6 -23.86 7.91 -0.61
N ARG A 7 -24.31 6.73 -1.05
CA ARG A 7 -24.37 5.53 -0.19
C ARG A 7 -22.96 5.13 0.26
N THR A 8 -22.02 5.04 -0.66
CA THR A 8 -20.62 4.74 -0.35
C THR A 8 -20.00 5.80 0.54
N ASN A 9 -20.21 7.09 0.23
CA ASN A 9 -19.69 8.19 1.05
C ASN A 9 -20.15 8.08 2.51
N ARG A 10 -21.45 7.88 2.75
CA ARG A 10 -21.99 7.72 4.11
C ARG A 10 -21.40 6.50 4.83
N ALA A 11 -21.28 5.37 4.15
CA ALA A 11 -20.71 4.16 4.73
C ALA A 11 -19.23 4.36 5.09
N MET A 12 -18.45 4.99 4.21
CA MET A 12 -17.03 5.29 4.48
C MET A 12 -16.84 6.30 5.61
N ARG A 13 -17.69 7.31 5.76
CA ARG A 13 -17.66 8.21 6.92
C ARG A 13 -17.83 7.44 8.22
N GLN A 14 -18.78 6.52 8.28
CA GLN A 14 -19.00 5.68 9.45
C GLN A 14 -17.79 4.77 9.73
N LEU A 15 -17.25 4.13 8.68
CA LEU A 15 -16.06 3.28 8.79
C LEU A 15 -14.86 4.07 9.35
N ILE A 16 -14.61 5.29 8.84
CA ILE A 16 -13.53 6.17 9.29
C ILE A 16 -13.69 6.49 10.78
N VAL A 17 -14.87 6.92 11.19
CA VAL A 17 -15.15 7.30 12.60
C VAL A 17 -14.96 6.10 13.54
N GLN A 18 -15.38 4.91 13.12
CA GLN A 18 -15.32 3.71 13.95
C GLN A 18 -13.89 3.15 14.08
N ASN A 19 -13.11 3.19 13.01
CA ASN A 19 -11.88 2.41 12.91
C ASN A 19 -10.58 3.24 12.90
N LEU A 20 -10.64 4.54 12.60
CA LEU A 20 -9.44 5.37 12.60
C LEU A 20 -9.28 6.15 13.92
N PRO A 21 -8.04 6.33 14.40
CA PRO A 21 -7.75 7.12 15.60
C PRO A 21 -7.94 8.62 15.33
N GLU A 22 -8.36 9.39 16.35
CA GLU A 22 -8.30 10.86 16.32
C GLU A 22 -6.87 11.36 16.49
N GLU A 23 -6.13 10.73 17.40
CA GLU A 23 -4.73 11.05 17.61
C GLU A 23 -3.85 10.37 16.56
N PRO A 24 -2.87 11.08 15.99
CA PRO A 24 -1.97 10.52 14.99
C PRO A 24 -1.25 9.25 15.48
N GLN A 25 -1.34 8.17 14.70
CA GLN A 25 -0.64 6.91 14.95
C GLN A 25 0.36 6.65 13.84
N ALA A 26 1.63 6.53 14.22
CA ALA A 26 2.70 6.26 13.27
C ALA A 26 3.09 4.78 13.27
N PHE A 27 3.46 4.28 12.09
CA PHE A 27 4.07 2.97 11.90
C PHE A 27 5.14 3.07 10.81
N GLU A 28 6.21 2.30 10.97
CA GLU A 28 7.28 2.24 9.98
C GLU A 28 7.77 0.82 9.76
N ASP A 29 8.26 0.57 8.55
CA ASP A 29 8.88 -0.67 8.15
C ASP A 29 9.93 -0.40 7.05
N TYR A 30 10.64 -1.40 6.60
CA TYR A 30 11.79 -1.22 5.72
C TYR A 30 11.73 -2.15 4.50
N VAL A 31 12.26 -1.63 3.39
CA VAL A 31 12.72 -2.45 2.26
C VAL A 31 14.23 -2.58 2.41
N ASP A 32 14.73 -3.80 2.50
CA ASP A 32 16.10 -4.07 2.92
C ASP A 32 17.15 -3.57 1.92
N ASP A 33 16.89 -3.77 0.63
CA ASP A 33 17.86 -3.48 -0.43
C ASP A 33 17.16 -3.12 -1.75
N ASP A 34 17.82 -2.33 -2.59
CA ASP A 34 17.31 -1.92 -3.90
C ASP A 34 17.85 -2.76 -5.08
N GLY A 35 18.56 -3.84 -4.80
CA GLY A 35 19.24 -4.68 -5.78
C GLY A 35 20.59 -4.14 -6.26
N LEU A 36 21.02 -2.97 -5.77
CA LEU A 36 22.29 -2.34 -6.07
C LEU A 36 23.20 -2.19 -4.84
N GLY A 37 22.79 -2.78 -3.71
CA GLY A 37 23.51 -2.72 -2.45
C GLY A 37 23.27 -1.45 -1.65
N ASN A 38 22.21 -0.69 -1.96
CA ASN A 38 21.78 0.43 -1.13
C ASN A 38 20.58 0.02 -0.27
N GLY A 39 20.52 0.51 0.95
CA GLY A 39 19.44 0.24 1.91
C GLY A 39 19.93 0.28 3.36
N PRO A 40 19.08 -0.03 4.33
CA PRO A 40 17.64 -0.22 4.16
C PRO A 40 16.89 1.08 3.84
N PHE A 41 15.76 0.97 3.15
CA PHE A 41 14.88 2.10 2.83
C PHE A 41 13.67 2.08 3.76
N LYS A 42 13.54 3.10 4.58
CA LYS A 42 12.41 3.26 5.49
C LYS A 42 11.17 3.68 4.73
N MET A 43 10.05 3.08 5.10
CA MET A 43 8.70 3.48 4.72
C MET A 43 7.93 3.83 5.99
N ALA A 44 7.52 5.09 6.12
CA ALA A 44 6.85 5.60 7.30
C ALA A 44 5.45 6.11 6.94
N LEU A 45 4.49 5.86 7.79
CA LEU A 45 3.11 6.31 7.65
C LEU A 45 2.58 6.80 8.99
N THR A 46 1.94 7.96 8.99
CA THR A 46 1.12 8.44 10.10
C THR A 46 -0.34 8.50 9.66
N VAL A 47 -1.25 7.94 10.46
CA VAL A 47 -2.69 7.87 10.18
C VAL A 47 -3.46 8.52 11.31
N TRP A 48 -4.44 9.37 10.97
CA TRP A 48 -5.41 9.95 11.91
C TRP A 48 -6.70 10.31 11.18
N ARG A 49 -7.72 10.70 11.93
CA ARG A 49 -8.94 11.30 11.39
C ARG A 49 -9.21 12.67 11.98
N GLU A 50 -9.85 13.52 11.22
CA GLU A 50 -10.45 14.76 11.69
C GLU A 50 -11.95 14.71 11.35
N GLY A 51 -12.78 14.56 12.37
CA GLY A 51 -14.19 14.25 12.16
C GLY A 51 -14.36 12.91 11.43
N ASP A 52 -14.91 12.94 10.24
CA ASP A 52 -15.15 11.78 9.36
C ASP A 52 -14.26 11.75 8.12
N HIS A 53 -13.16 12.51 8.13
CA HIS A 53 -12.11 12.52 7.11
C HIS A 53 -10.85 11.80 7.61
N ALA A 54 -10.26 11.00 6.74
CA ALA A 54 -9.06 10.20 7.02
C ALA A 54 -7.81 10.85 6.40
N TYR A 55 -6.73 10.87 7.16
CA TYR A 55 -5.43 11.44 6.77
C TYR A 55 -4.34 10.38 6.81
N PHE A 56 -3.57 10.32 5.74
CA PHE A 56 -2.46 9.39 5.55
C PHE A 56 -1.22 10.17 5.13
N ASP A 57 -0.27 10.36 6.05
CA ASP A 57 0.94 11.12 5.81
C ASP A 57 2.16 10.20 5.76
N TRP A 58 2.82 10.15 4.61
CA TRP A 58 4.03 9.38 4.34
C TRP A 58 5.32 10.16 4.63
N THR A 59 5.24 11.27 5.34
CA THR A 59 6.42 12.03 5.77
C THR A 59 7.32 11.16 6.65
N GLY A 60 8.63 11.19 6.39
CA GLY A 60 9.61 10.32 7.04
C GLY A 60 9.98 9.08 6.23
N THR A 61 9.29 8.81 5.12
CA THR A 61 9.72 7.80 4.14
C THR A 61 11.04 8.23 3.49
N SER A 62 11.94 7.27 3.28
CA SER A 62 13.25 7.49 2.65
C SER A 62 13.14 8.19 1.30
N ALA A 63 14.21 8.88 0.91
CA ALA A 63 14.35 9.39 -0.45
C ALA A 63 14.22 8.27 -1.49
N GLN A 64 13.89 8.63 -2.73
CA GLN A 64 13.82 7.65 -3.81
C GLN A 64 15.12 6.86 -3.95
N ALA A 65 14.97 5.55 -4.19
CA ALA A 65 16.09 4.64 -4.35
C ALA A 65 16.77 4.82 -5.73
N PRO A 66 18.09 4.64 -5.81
CA PRO A 66 18.77 4.47 -7.11
C PRO A 66 18.29 3.25 -7.89
N GLY A 67 18.00 2.15 -7.20
CA GLY A 67 17.51 0.91 -7.77
C GLY A 67 16.01 0.90 -8.07
N PRO A 68 15.50 -0.18 -8.71
CA PRO A 68 14.18 -0.21 -9.36
C PRO A 68 12.99 -0.39 -8.41
N ILE A 69 13.15 -0.20 -7.10
CA ILE A 69 12.13 -0.45 -6.07
C ILE A 69 11.19 0.73 -5.80
N ASN A 70 11.38 1.89 -6.46
CA ASN A 70 10.49 3.03 -6.25
C ASN A 70 9.06 2.69 -6.66
N PHE A 71 8.10 3.31 -5.99
CA PHE A 71 6.68 3.13 -6.28
C PHE A 71 6.03 4.48 -6.57
N TYR A 72 5.26 4.55 -7.64
CA TYR A 72 4.53 5.75 -8.01
C TYR A 72 3.09 5.43 -8.36
N LEU A 73 2.19 6.10 -7.69
CA LEU A 73 0.79 6.23 -8.09
C LEU A 73 0.40 7.70 -8.10
N HIS A 74 -0.40 8.09 -9.07
CA HIS A 74 -1.10 9.37 -9.03
C HIS A 74 -1.97 9.45 -7.76
N GLU A 75 -2.11 10.65 -7.18
CA GLU A 75 -2.82 10.86 -5.90
C GLU A 75 -4.20 10.19 -5.84
N GLY A 76 -5.02 10.36 -6.89
CA GLY A 76 -6.33 9.73 -6.95
C GLY A 76 -6.28 8.20 -6.93
N MET A 77 -5.30 7.60 -7.60
CA MET A 77 -5.06 6.15 -7.54
C MET A 77 -4.59 5.70 -6.15
N PHE A 78 -3.82 6.53 -5.47
CA PHE A 78 -3.38 6.24 -4.12
C PHE A 78 -4.55 6.30 -3.12
N LYS A 79 -5.45 7.27 -3.26
CA LYS A 79 -6.70 7.33 -2.48
C LYS A 79 -7.60 6.12 -2.73
N MET A 80 -7.71 5.69 -3.99
CA MET A 80 -8.41 4.45 -4.34
C MET A 80 -7.80 3.24 -3.65
N PHE A 81 -6.48 3.10 -3.72
CA PHE A 81 -5.74 2.01 -3.08
C PHE A 81 -6.01 1.91 -1.57
N ILE A 82 -5.93 3.06 -0.86
CA ILE A 82 -6.23 3.13 0.58
C ILE A 82 -7.70 2.80 0.84
N GLY A 83 -8.62 3.37 0.08
CA GLY A 83 -10.06 3.14 0.24
C GLY A 83 -10.45 1.68 0.03
N VAL A 84 -9.90 1.02 -1.00
CA VAL A 84 -10.08 -0.42 -1.23
C VAL A 84 -9.57 -1.22 -0.04
N TYR A 85 -8.35 -0.92 0.43
CA TYR A 85 -7.77 -1.60 1.57
C TYR A 85 -8.66 -1.49 2.82
N MET A 86 -9.13 -0.28 3.13
CA MET A 86 -10.02 -0.05 4.27
C MET A 86 -11.34 -0.82 4.15
N ILE A 87 -11.96 -0.80 2.95
CA ILE A 87 -13.20 -1.56 2.68
C ILE A 87 -12.94 -3.05 2.87
N MET A 88 -11.89 -3.60 2.29
CA MET A 88 -11.59 -5.04 2.39
C MET A 88 -11.30 -5.49 3.82
N VAL A 89 -10.65 -4.65 4.62
CA VAL A 89 -10.26 -5.00 6.00
C VAL A 89 -11.43 -4.83 6.97
N PHE A 90 -12.17 -3.71 6.89
CA PHE A 90 -13.13 -3.35 7.93
C PHE A 90 -14.59 -3.69 7.59
N ASP A 91 -15.02 -3.48 6.33
CA ASP A 91 -16.38 -3.79 5.90
C ASP A 91 -16.47 -4.07 4.39
N PRO A 92 -16.27 -5.33 3.96
CA PRO A 92 -16.30 -5.71 2.55
C PRO A 92 -17.69 -5.62 1.91
N GLN A 93 -18.74 -5.25 2.65
CA GLN A 93 -20.09 -5.01 2.13
C GLN A 93 -20.28 -3.59 1.58
N ILE A 94 -19.34 -2.68 1.85
CA ILE A 94 -19.37 -1.34 1.29
C ILE A 94 -19.17 -1.40 -0.22
N LEU A 95 -20.10 -0.78 -0.95
CA LEU A 95 -20.02 -0.72 -2.40
C LEU A 95 -18.81 0.11 -2.84
N PHE A 96 -17.91 -0.50 -3.62
CA PHE A 96 -16.74 0.18 -4.14
C PHE A 96 -17.10 1.09 -5.31
N ASN A 97 -16.86 2.38 -5.16
CA ASN A 97 -16.94 3.43 -6.18
C ASN A 97 -16.26 4.72 -5.67
N ASP A 98 -16.25 5.78 -6.48
CA ASP A 98 -15.53 7.03 -6.20
C ASP A 98 -16.12 7.89 -5.06
N GLY A 99 -17.21 7.45 -4.42
CA GLY A 99 -17.91 8.21 -3.38
C GLY A 99 -17.11 8.50 -2.11
N PHE A 100 -15.92 7.93 -1.95
CA PHE A 100 -15.06 8.13 -0.78
C PHE A 100 -13.83 9.03 -1.03
N TYR A 101 -13.56 9.45 -2.27
CA TYR A 101 -12.31 10.13 -2.61
C TYR A 101 -12.08 11.46 -1.89
N ASP A 102 -13.13 12.20 -1.61
CA ASP A 102 -13.11 13.46 -0.87
C ASP A 102 -12.87 13.26 0.64
N LEU A 103 -13.08 12.06 1.13
CA LEU A 103 -12.87 11.71 2.55
C LEU A 103 -11.43 11.30 2.87
N ILE A 104 -10.64 10.95 1.87
CA ILE A 104 -9.27 10.46 2.03
C ILE A 104 -8.28 11.54 1.61
N HIS A 105 -7.42 11.94 2.54
CA HIS A 105 -6.35 12.91 2.34
C HIS A 105 -5.01 12.20 2.43
N VAL A 106 -4.16 12.39 1.41
CA VAL A 106 -2.86 11.72 1.31
C VAL A 106 -1.76 12.76 1.13
N SER A 107 -0.73 12.68 1.96
CA SER A 107 0.49 13.46 1.86
C SER A 107 1.66 12.53 1.53
N MET A 108 2.31 12.76 0.39
CA MET A 108 3.46 11.99 -0.08
C MET A 108 4.59 12.94 -0.45
N PRO A 109 5.70 12.98 0.32
CA PRO A 109 6.82 13.87 0.04
C PRO A 109 7.40 13.61 -1.35
N LYS A 110 7.52 14.68 -2.15
CA LYS A 110 8.06 14.58 -3.51
C LYS A 110 9.55 14.22 -3.48
N GLY A 111 9.92 13.18 -4.23
CA GLY A 111 11.28 12.64 -4.26
C GLY A 111 11.52 11.57 -3.20
N SER A 112 10.45 11.06 -2.56
CA SER A 112 10.50 9.89 -1.69
C SER A 112 10.31 8.60 -2.47
N LEU A 113 10.53 7.46 -1.80
CA LEU A 113 10.32 6.12 -2.35
C LEU A 113 8.90 5.90 -2.89
N VAL A 114 7.88 6.56 -2.31
CA VAL A 114 6.46 6.45 -2.68
C VAL A 114 5.96 7.57 -3.59
N ASN A 115 6.78 8.59 -3.84
CA ASN A 115 6.49 9.70 -4.75
C ASN A 115 7.77 10.20 -5.43
N PRO A 116 8.45 9.34 -6.20
CA PRO A 116 9.73 9.67 -6.80
C PRO A 116 9.60 10.75 -7.89
N LYS A 117 10.68 11.50 -8.09
CA LYS A 117 10.84 12.43 -9.20
C LYS A 117 11.41 11.71 -10.41
N PHE A 118 10.96 12.09 -11.59
CA PHE A 118 11.55 11.61 -12.84
C PHE A 118 13.02 12.14 -13.01
N PRO A 119 13.95 11.31 -13.49
CA PRO A 119 13.83 9.89 -13.76
C PRO A 119 13.91 9.04 -12.48
N ALA A 120 13.12 7.96 -12.40
CA ALA A 120 13.18 7.00 -11.31
C ALA A 120 12.98 5.58 -11.83
N ALA A 121 13.72 4.63 -11.28
CA ALA A 121 13.62 3.24 -11.65
C ALA A 121 12.43 2.59 -10.92
N LEU A 122 11.51 1.94 -11.66
CA LEU A 122 10.24 1.39 -11.17
C LEU A 122 10.05 -0.09 -11.52
N GLY A 123 11.07 -0.76 -12.06
CA GLY A 123 10.95 -2.13 -12.60
C GLY A 123 10.52 -3.17 -11.56
N CYS A 124 10.97 -3.03 -10.32
CA CYS A 124 10.63 -3.88 -9.18
C CYS A 124 9.76 -3.16 -8.14
N ARG A 125 8.88 -2.26 -8.58
CA ARG A 125 8.00 -1.45 -7.69
C ARG A 125 7.14 -2.26 -6.75
N THR A 126 6.92 -3.53 -7.03
CA THR A 126 6.10 -4.44 -6.20
C THR A 126 6.69 -4.65 -4.81
N HIS A 127 7.99 -4.52 -4.63
CA HIS A 127 8.62 -4.59 -3.30
C HIS A 127 8.14 -3.43 -2.41
N ALA A 128 8.20 -2.19 -2.89
CA ALA A 128 7.66 -1.07 -2.14
C ALA A 128 6.13 -1.13 -2.00
N LEU A 129 5.40 -1.62 -3.02
CA LEU A 129 3.95 -1.80 -2.95
C LEU A 129 3.55 -2.79 -1.84
N ALA A 130 4.18 -3.96 -1.79
CA ALA A 130 3.88 -4.96 -0.77
C ALA A 130 4.16 -4.41 0.64
N ARG A 131 5.28 -3.71 0.81
CA ARG A 131 5.62 -3.07 2.10
C ARG A 131 4.64 -1.97 2.50
N GLN A 132 4.03 -1.25 1.55
CA GLN A 132 2.97 -0.27 1.86
C GLN A 132 1.74 -0.92 2.50
N PHE A 133 1.36 -2.13 2.09
CA PHE A 133 0.26 -2.87 2.74
C PHE A 133 0.61 -3.21 4.19
N ASP A 134 1.82 -3.66 4.47
CA ASP A 134 2.26 -3.97 5.83
C ASP A 134 2.29 -2.72 6.71
N VAL A 135 2.81 -1.61 6.19
CA VAL A 135 2.86 -0.33 6.91
C VAL A 135 1.45 0.21 7.17
N LEU A 136 0.55 0.12 6.19
CA LEU A 136 -0.84 0.54 6.33
C LEU A 136 -1.57 -0.34 7.35
N GLY A 137 -1.44 -1.66 7.25
CA GLY A 137 -2.00 -2.61 8.21
C GLY A 137 -1.48 -2.39 9.63
N GLY A 138 -0.17 -2.18 9.77
CA GLY A 138 0.47 -1.90 11.06
C GLY A 138 -0.01 -0.60 11.71
N ALA A 139 -0.21 0.47 10.92
CA ALA A 139 -0.75 1.73 11.42
C ALA A 139 -2.23 1.61 11.86
N LEU A 140 -3.06 0.95 11.05
CA LEU A 140 -4.49 0.76 11.34
C LEU A 140 -4.73 -0.20 12.51
N SER A 141 -3.91 -1.22 12.67
CA SER A 141 -4.03 -2.20 13.76
C SER A 141 -3.84 -1.61 15.16
N LYS A 142 -3.21 -0.45 15.28
CA LYS A 142 -3.07 0.22 16.58
C LYS A 142 -4.41 0.65 17.18
N LYS A 143 -5.40 0.96 16.35
CA LYS A 143 -6.76 1.29 16.80
C LYS A 143 -7.67 0.05 16.85
N ALA A 144 -7.47 -0.88 15.93
CA ALA A 144 -8.29 -2.08 15.77
C ALA A 144 -7.41 -3.35 15.80
N PRO A 145 -6.81 -3.68 16.95
CA PRO A 145 -5.87 -4.81 17.05
C PRO A 145 -6.51 -6.17 16.72
N GLU A 146 -7.81 -6.31 16.87
CA GLU A 146 -8.56 -7.51 16.47
C GLU A 146 -8.60 -7.72 14.96
N MET A 147 -8.40 -6.65 14.17
CA MET A 147 -8.30 -6.68 12.71
C MET A 147 -6.85 -6.79 12.22
N ALA A 148 -5.88 -6.77 13.13
CA ALA A 148 -4.47 -6.87 12.78
C ALA A 148 -4.18 -8.21 12.09
N THR A 149 -3.35 -8.15 11.06
CA THR A 149 -2.70 -9.33 10.49
C THR A 149 -1.23 -9.28 10.81
N ALA A 150 -0.57 -10.42 10.94
CA ALA A 150 0.88 -10.47 10.97
C ALA A 150 1.44 -9.85 9.69
N ALA A 151 2.71 -9.42 9.70
CA ALA A 151 3.36 -8.95 8.49
C ALA A 151 3.28 -10.02 7.40
N GLY A 152 2.93 -9.61 6.19
CA GLY A 152 2.90 -10.49 5.04
C GLY A 152 4.30 -10.86 4.57
N TYR A 153 4.37 -11.58 3.46
CA TYR A 153 5.65 -11.92 2.82
C TYR A 153 6.47 -10.66 2.45
N GLY A 154 5.78 -9.53 2.25
CA GLY A 154 6.39 -8.20 2.10
C GLY A 154 7.24 -8.01 0.86
N SER A 155 7.17 -8.92 -0.09
CA SER A 155 7.97 -8.93 -1.30
C SER A 155 7.20 -9.59 -2.45
N SER A 156 7.69 -9.43 -3.67
CA SER A 156 7.19 -10.14 -4.85
C SER A 156 8.39 -10.49 -5.72
N PRO A 157 9.18 -11.51 -5.34
CA PRO A 157 10.32 -11.92 -6.13
C PRO A 157 9.89 -12.32 -7.53
N HIS A 158 10.72 -11.97 -8.50
CA HIS A 158 10.50 -12.34 -9.89
C HIS A 158 11.58 -13.29 -10.33
N PHE A 159 11.18 -14.42 -10.88
CA PHE A 159 12.07 -15.32 -11.57
C PHE A 159 12.06 -14.95 -13.05
N LEU A 160 13.20 -14.43 -13.54
CA LEU A 160 13.37 -14.06 -14.94
C LEU A 160 14.34 -15.05 -15.56
N TYR A 161 13.91 -15.78 -16.57
CA TYR A 161 14.77 -16.68 -17.30
C TYR A 161 14.46 -16.67 -18.79
N SER A 162 15.48 -16.88 -19.58
CA SER A 162 15.40 -16.89 -21.03
C SER A 162 16.27 -18.01 -21.62
N GLY A 163 15.95 -18.39 -22.82
CA GLY A 163 16.69 -19.42 -23.54
C GLY A 163 16.19 -19.60 -24.95
N THR A 164 16.72 -20.61 -25.63
CA THR A 164 16.28 -21.01 -26.96
C THR A 164 15.65 -22.40 -26.86
N ALA A 165 14.41 -22.55 -27.31
CA ALA A 165 13.71 -23.84 -27.34
C ALA A 165 14.34 -24.79 -28.38
N ALA A 166 13.98 -26.07 -28.33
CA ALA A 166 14.53 -27.08 -29.19
C ALA A 166 14.24 -26.84 -30.71
N ASP A 167 13.22 -26.06 -31.01
CA ASP A 167 12.87 -25.67 -32.39
C ASP A 167 13.60 -24.40 -32.88
N GLY A 168 14.50 -23.85 -32.03
CA GLY A 168 15.26 -22.62 -32.33
C GLY A 168 14.55 -21.32 -31.98
N THR A 169 13.36 -21.39 -31.38
CA THR A 169 12.60 -20.19 -30.93
C THR A 169 13.18 -19.64 -29.65
N ASP A 170 13.52 -18.36 -29.61
CA ASP A 170 13.92 -17.69 -28.38
C ASP A 170 12.71 -17.42 -27.49
N PHE A 171 12.88 -17.63 -26.20
CA PHE A 171 11.85 -17.34 -25.20
C PHE A 171 12.39 -16.55 -24.02
N GLN A 172 11.52 -15.76 -23.41
CA GLN A 172 11.73 -15.12 -22.12
C GLN A 172 10.49 -15.30 -21.27
N LEU A 173 10.69 -15.78 -20.04
CA LEU A 173 9.63 -16.02 -19.09
C LEU A 173 9.89 -15.26 -17.79
N MET A 174 8.81 -14.78 -17.18
CA MET A 174 8.83 -14.15 -15.88
C MET A 174 7.77 -14.84 -15.00
N GLU A 175 8.20 -15.34 -13.86
CA GLU A 175 7.31 -15.87 -12.83
C GLU A 175 7.35 -14.96 -11.60
N ILE A 176 6.17 -14.63 -11.08
CA ILE A 176 6.01 -13.86 -9.85
C ILE A 176 5.76 -14.84 -8.72
N LEU A 177 6.62 -14.80 -7.72
CA LEU A 177 6.53 -15.67 -6.56
C LEU A 177 5.84 -14.94 -5.41
N TYR A 178 5.07 -15.70 -4.61
CA TYR A 178 4.37 -15.21 -3.44
C TYR A 178 4.75 -16.07 -2.23
N GLY A 179 4.75 -15.44 -1.05
CA GLY A 179 4.92 -16.14 0.22
C GLY A 179 3.60 -16.57 0.85
N GLY A 180 3.67 -17.03 2.08
CA GLY A 180 2.51 -17.42 2.86
C GLY A 180 1.57 -16.25 3.18
N ILE A 181 0.30 -16.58 3.39
CA ILE A 181 -0.71 -15.63 3.88
C ILE A 181 -0.47 -15.43 5.37
N PRO A 182 -0.42 -14.17 5.86
CA PRO A 182 -0.20 -13.89 7.27
C PRO A 182 -1.42 -14.31 8.12
N GLY A 183 -1.14 -14.84 9.30
CA GLY A 183 -2.17 -15.14 10.29
C GLY A 183 -2.80 -13.89 10.89
N ARG A 184 -3.97 -14.02 11.48
CA ARG A 184 -4.68 -12.96 12.20
C ARG A 184 -5.28 -13.50 13.51
N PRO A 185 -5.62 -12.62 14.49
CA PRO A 185 -6.11 -13.03 15.81
C PRO A 185 -7.44 -13.80 15.74
N VAL A 186 -8.29 -13.50 14.76
CA VAL A 186 -9.61 -14.10 14.62
C VAL A 186 -9.79 -14.63 13.19
N GLY A 187 -9.93 -15.95 13.09
CA GLY A 187 -10.08 -16.66 11.81
C GLY A 187 -8.73 -16.89 11.08
N ASP A 188 -8.79 -17.78 10.12
CA ASP A 188 -7.68 -18.16 9.24
C ASP A 188 -7.76 -17.40 7.91
#